data_d636288a30981314809074b265db0016
#
_entry.id   d636288a30981314809074b265db0016
#
_cell.length_a   1.000
_cell.length_b   1.000
_cell.length_c   1.000
_cell.angle_alpha   90.00
_cell.angle_beta   90.00
_cell.angle_gamma   90.00
#
_symmetry.space_group_name_H-M   'P 1'
#
loop_
_entity.id
_entity.type
_entity.pdbx_description
1 polymer ?
#
loop_
_entity_poly.entity_id
_entity_poly.type
_entity_poly.pdbx_seq_one_letter_code
_entity_poly.pdbx_strand_id
1 'polypeptide(L)'
;MSALFNRSTAGTDRLPRLWLWAAVVVGAAALLLLQSMTTFTSDDYYYAAFWRDGLSGFLSRNWEHFLSRNGRVLVHMAAESILALGPWAFALCSTGSLAAALLLFLDYQMDRRPTRTQVLWALAAYFTALLWVDFRVMKGWFLCVVDMANYILPLAIIGLFLVCLVRIPGRAGGAAALCFAFLAGATTEQAGAMALGLALLHVLYCRLAGNRWDRRTLACLPLVLAGLMTVFASPATRDRVGAEFSVTGVLSSFVQYANSFSAPGLSLNILVLFCVLSGLLPLTGRAPKGLLAGLPVGAVLALGFLLPPNPRWNTVTTLLFFLYLLWAAALLIFRSPHARSGFLLLAGLGSAAAALLSRSCSIRVTTPLILLLLLCAVYFLTLLIPAPGRRSAAALFLAVSAALLLLAPVFSGMGANCVVRQQNRAAVEKARVTGVLDYSDYRAAYCLQPLFSNEIITSQFLNYHQLPGVKVNSHYRPGPSIHLAGQQEQFLLWNGQRYLPLSAVTAHCGGQLTLVADNYFVIRLNGVDCVYQGPHFWIRRHAAGTAEDLLSYNNRTYISTRALEEIFGLTF
;
A
#
# COMPACT_ATOMS: atom_id res chain seq x y z
N MET A 1 14.87 -19.87 31.29
CA MET A 1 13.86 -18.88 30.89
C MET A 1 12.39 -19.31 31.07
N SER A 2 12.10 -20.61 31.16
CA SER A 2 10.72 -21.12 31.35
C SER A 2 10.11 -20.84 32.74
N ALA A 3 10.92 -20.64 33.78
CA ALA A 3 10.45 -20.44 35.16
C ALA A 3 9.93 -19.00 35.44
N LEU A 4 10.17 -18.03 34.57
CA LEU A 4 9.70 -16.65 34.76
C LEU A 4 8.28 -16.40 34.24
N PHE A 5 7.70 -17.34 33.49
CA PHE A 5 6.37 -17.18 32.86
C PHE A 5 5.25 -18.03 33.49
N ASN A 6 5.55 -18.90 34.47
CA ASN A 6 4.59 -19.83 35.04
C ASN A 6 4.12 -19.40 36.43
N ARG A 7 3.52 -18.21 36.54
CA ARG A 7 2.54 -17.89 37.59
C ARG A 7 1.19 -17.61 36.94
N SER A 8 0.51 -18.66 36.57
CA SER A 8 -0.92 -18.67 36.30
C SER A 8 -1.66 -18.54 37.63
N THR A 9 -1.89 -17.32 38.07
CA THR A 9 -2.98 -17.05 38.99
C THR A 9 -4.26 -16.97 38.14
N ALA A 10 -5.12 -17.95 38.29
CA ALA A 10 -6.46 -18.03 37.68
C ALA A 10 -7.46 -17.02 38.27
N GLY A 11 -7.03 -15.80 38.49
CA GLY A 11 -7.87 -14.63 38.68
C GLY A 11 -8.08 -13.99 37.33
N THR A 12 -9.34 -13.87 36.89
CA THR A 12 -9.75 -13.19 35.65
C THR A 12 -9.33 -11.72 35.74
N ASP A 13 -8.09 -11.44 35.41
CA ASP A 13 -7.58 -10.06 35.38
C ASP A 13 -8.29 -9.32 34.23
N ARG A 14 -9.37 -8.61 34.56
CA ARG A 14 -10.20 -7.86 33.61
C ARG A 14 -9.40 -6.70 32.97
N LEU A 15 -8.42 -6.20 33.69
CA LEU A 15 -7.66 -5.01 33.33
C LEU A 15 -6.83 -5.18 32.03
N PRO A 16 -6.08 -6.27 31.78
CA PRO A 16 -5.39 -6.46 30.51
C PRO A 16 -6.34 -6.48 29.31
N ARG A 17 -7.50 -7.11 29.46
CA ARG A 17 -8.52 -7.15 28.39
C ARG A 17 -9.08 -5.76 28.10
N LEU A 18 -9.28 -4.93 29.12
CA LEU A 18 -9.75 -3.54 28.93
C LEU A 18 -8.74 -2.72 28.11
N TRP A 19 -7.44 -2.81 28.42
CA TRP A 19 -6.41 -2.13 27.66
C TRP A 19 -6.33 -2.61 26.21
N LEU A 20 -6.49 -3.90 25.95
CA LEU A 20 -6.54 -4.45 24.61
C LEU A 20 -7.77 -3.96 23.83
N TRP A 21 -8.95 -3.96 24.47
CA TRP A 21 -10.16 -3.40 23.87
C TRP A 21 -9.99 -1.93 23.56
N ALA A 22 -9.44 -1.17 24.48
CA ALA A 22 -9.17 0.25 24.26
C ALA A 22 -8.21 0.46 23.07
N ALA A 23 -7.13 -0.33 22.98
CA ALA A 23 -6.21 -0.25 21.85
C ALA A 23 -6.87 -0.61 20.52
N VAL A 24 -7.71 -1.66 20.47
CA VAL A 24 -8.47 -2.05 19.26
C VAL A 24 -9.44 -0.95 18.85
N VAL A 25 -10.24 -0.45 19.79
CA VAL A 25 -11.27 0.58 19.50
C VAL A 25 -10.60 1.87 19.03
N VAL A 26 -9.59 2.33 19.75
CA VAL A 26 -8.85 3.55 19.42
C VAL A 26 -8.13 3.41 18.07
N GLY A 27 -7.46 2.29 17.84
CA GLY A 27 -6.77 2.01 16.58
C GLY A 27 -7.73 1.93 15.38
N ALA A 28 -8.83 1.21 15.52
CA ALA A 28 -9.87 1.11 14.49
C ALA A 28 -10.53 2.47 14.21
N ALA A 29 -10.88 3.22 15.25
CA ALA A 29 -11.48 4.55 15.12
C ALA A 29 -10.53 5.53 14.41
N ALA A 30 -9.23 5.48 14.73
CA ALA A 30 -8.23 6.31 14.07
C ALA A 30 -8.12 5.98 12.57
N LEU A 31 -8.08 4.69 12.19
CA LEU A 31 -8.06 4.26 10.79
C LEU A 31 -9.35 4.68 10.07
N LEU A 32 -10.53 4.44 10.67
CA LEU A 32 -11.81 4.86 10.11
C LEU A 32 -11.84 6.37 9.87
N LEU A 33 -11.37 7.17 10.84
CA LEU A 33 -11.34 8.62 10.72
C LEU A 33 -10.39 9.07 9.61
N LEU A 34 -9.16 8.55 9.55
CA LEU A 34 -8.21 8.86 8.48
C LEU A 34 -8.80 8.56 7.09
N GLN A 35 -9.41 7.40 6.94
CA GLN A 35 -10.00 6.97 5.67
C GLN A 35 -11.24 7.79 5.29
N SER A 36 -12.09 8.17 6.26
CA SER A 36 -13.25 9.03 5.99
C SER A 36 -12.88 10.46 5.57
N MET A 37 -11.69 10.92 5.96
CA MET A 37 -11.13 12.21 5.58
C MET A 37 -10.44 12.19 4.21
N THR A 38 -10.29 11.01 3.58
CA THR A 38 -9.65 10.88 2.27
C THR A 38 -10.39 11.72 1.22
N THR A 39 -9.62 12.44 0.42
CA THR A 39 -10.11 13.21 -0.71
C THR A 39 -10.04 12.37 -1.98
N PHE A 40 -11.06 12.44 -2.81
CA PHE A 40 -11.05 11.80 -4.12
C PHE A 40 -9.99 12.45 -5.02
N THR A 41 -9.36 11.64 -5.82
CA THR A 41 -8.32 12.05 -6.76
C THR A 41 -8.66 11.53 -8.17
N SER A 42 -7.79 11.76 -9.13
CA SER A 42 -7.87 11.35 -10.53
C SER A 42 -8.75 10.12 -10.81
N ASP A 43 -8.25 8.95 -10.51
CA ASP A 43 -8.94 7.68 -10.78
C ASP A 43 -10.25 7.54 -10.00
N ASP A 44 -10.32 8.11 -8.79
CA ASP A 44 -11.55 8.05 -7.98
C ASP A 44 -12.70 8.78 -8.68
N TYR A 45 -12.47 9.95 -9.31
CA TYR A 45 -13.49 10.66 -10.06
C TYR A 45 -13.89 9.91 -11.34
N TYR A 46 -12.95 9.26 -12.01
CA TYR A 46 -13.23 8.44 -13.17
C TYR A 46 -14.17 7.29 -12.81
N TYR A 47 -13.82 6.51 -11.78
CA TYR A 47 -14.60 5.35 -11.37
C TYR A 47 -15.93 5.73 -10.68
N ALA A 48 -15.97 6.80 -9.88
CA ALA A 48 -17.20 7.27 -9.26
C ALA A 48 -18.29 7.66 -10.29
N ALA A 49 -17.90 8.01 -11.51
CA ALA A 49 -18.82 8.33 -12.59
C ALA A 49 -19.57 7.11 -13.16
N PHE A 50 -19.17 5.87 -12.85
CA PHE A 50 -19.72 4.67 -13.48
C PHE A 50 -21.19 4.41 -13.10
N TRP A 51 -21.59 4.76 -11.88
CA TRP A 51 -22.97 4.63 -11.41
C TRP A 51 -23.92 5.74 -11.85
N ARG A 52 -23.45 6.74 -12.61
CA ARG A 52 -24.23 7.93 -12.99
C ARG A 52 -25.55 7.59 -13.68
N ASP A 53 -25.51 6.62 -14.59
CA ASP A 53 -26.66 6.24 -15.42
C ASP A 53 -27.32 4.96 -14.89
N GLY A 54 -27.24 4.74 -13.59
CA GLY A 54 -27.81 3.56 -12.91
C GLY A 54 -27.12 2.25 -13.27
N LEU A 55 -27.79 1.13 -13.02
CA LEU A 55 -27.21 -0.21 -13.19
C LEU A 55 -26.82 -0.51 -14.65
N SER A 56 -27.63 -0.08 -15.62
CA SER A 56 -27.34 -0.29 -17.05
C SER A 56 -26.05 0.44 -17.47
N GLY A 57 -25.92 1.71 -17.08
CA GLY A 57 -24.72 2.50 -17.33
C GLY A 57 -23.50 1.92 -16.64
N PHE A 58 -23.65 1.49 -15.39
CA PHE A 58 -22.59 0.83 -14.61
C PHE A 58 -22.07 -0.43 -15.31
N LEU A 59 -22.94 -1.31 -15.76
CA LEU A 59 -22.56 -2.55 -16.46
C LEU A 59 -21.91 -2.26 -17.82
N SER A 60 -22.47 -1.33 -18.59
CA SER A 60 -21.95 -0.94 -19.91
C SER A 60 -20.53 -0.36 -19.79
N ARG A 61 -20.30 0.57 -18.84
CA ARG A 61 -18.98 1.18 -18.63
C ARG A 61 -17.95 0.19 -18.12
N ASN A 62 -18.35 -0.76 -17.25
CA ASN A 62 -17.47 -1.83 -16.81
C ASN A 62 -17.08 -2.75 -17.98
N TRP A 63 -18.00 -3.02 -18.89
CA TRP A 63 -17.70 -3.79 -20.10
C TRP A 63 -16.74 -3.05 -21.02
N GLU A 64 -16.97 -1.78 -21.28
CA GLU A 64 -16.05 -0.92 -22.05
C GLU A 64 -14.68 -0.84 -21.40
N HIS A 65 -14.63 -0.66 -20.07
CA HIS A 65 -13.40 -0.64 -19.29
C HIS A 65 -12.63 -1.96 -19.38
N PHE A 66 -13.34 -3.10 -19.34
CA PHE A 66 -12.75 -4.42 -19.55
C PHE A 66 -12.09 -4.54 -20.92
N LEU A 67 -12.72 -4.03 -21.96
CA LEU A 67 -12.19 -4.10 -23.32
C LEU A 67 -11.00 -3.13 -23.54
N SER A 68 -11.06 -1.91 -22.95
CA SER A 68 -10.17 -0.80 -23.32
C SER A 68 -9.08 -0.48 -22.27
N ARG A 69 -9.24 -0.92 -21.01
CA ARG A 69 -8.36 -0.52 -19.92
C ARG A 69 -7.70 -1.68 -19.18
N ASN A 70 -8.48 -2.55 -18.54
CA ASN A 70 -7.95 -3.72 -17.82
C ASN A 70 -9.04 -4.72 -17.44
N GLY A 71 -8.62 -5.95 -17.10
CA GLY A 71 -9.50 -7.08 -16.76
C GLY A 71 -9.89 -7.19 -15.28
N ARG A 72 -9.54 -6.24 -14.43
CA ARG A 72 -9.78 -6.28 -12.96
C ARG A 72 -11.23 -5.94 -12.60
N VAL A 73 -12.21 -6.48 -13.32
CA VAL A 73 -13.63 -6.10 -13.23
C VAL A 73 -14.14 -6.19 -11.81
N LEU A 74 -13.88 -7.32 -11.10
CA LEU A 74 -14.42 -7.54 -9.76
C LEU A 74 -14.03 -6.45 -8.76
N VAL A 75 -12.75 -6.11 -8.71
CA VAL A 75 -12.24 -5.11 -7.74
C VAL A 75 -12.58 -3.69 -8.15
N HIS A 76 -12.70 -3.41 -9.46
CA HIS A 76 -13.13 -2.09 -9.93
C HIS A 76 -14.62 -1.87 -9.68
N MET A 77 -15.49 -2.86 -9.94
CA MET A 77 -16.91 -2.77 -9.57
C MET A 77 -17.09 -2.53 -8.08
N ALA A 78 -16.26 -3.15 -7.22
CA ALA A 78 -16.27 -2.87 -5.78
C ALA A 78 -15.81 -1.44 -5.48
N ALA A 79 -14.71 -0.96 -6.08
CA ALA A 79 -14.22 0.41 -5.91
C ALA A 79 -15.24 1.46 -6.35
N GLU A 80 -15.85 1.27 -7.51
CA GLU A 80 -16.88 2.14 -8.08
C GLU A 80 -18.10 2.24 -7.18
N SER A 81 -18.55 1.09 -6.63
CA SER A 81 -19.67 1.04 -5.71
C SER A 81 -19.35 1.73 -4.37
N ILE A 82 -18.14 1.53 -3.86
CA ILE A 82 -17.67 2.21 -2.64
C ILE A 82 -17.57 3.72 -2.86
N LEU A 83 -17.04 4.16 -4.02
CA LEU A 83 -16.94 5.57 -4.37
C LEU A 83 -18.32 6.24 -4.49
N ALA A 84 -19.30 5.54 -5.07
CA ALA A 84 -20.68 6.03 -5.18
C ALA A 84 -21.35 6.21 -3.81
N LEU A 85 -21.00 5.36 -2.82
CA LEU A 85 -21.49 5.44 -1.45
C LEU A 85 -20.75 6.48 -0.59
N GLY A 86 -19.57 6.92 -1.03
CA GLY A 86 -18.81 8.01 -0.42
C GLY A 86 -17.77 7.59 0.62
N PRO A 87 -17.09 8.59 1.25
CA PRO A 87 -15.90 8.35 2.09
C PRO A 87 -16.13 7.46 3.31
N TRP A 88 -17.32 7.47 3.91
CA TRP A 88 -17.62 6.59 5.05
C TRP A 88 -17.75 5.13 4.65
N ALA A 89 -18.36 4.86 3.49
CA ALA A 89 -18.38 3.50 2.95
C ALA A 89 -16.96 2.99 2.67
N PHE A 90 -16.11 3.85 2.11
CA PHE A 90 -14.69 3.54 1.95
C PHE A 90 -14.02 3.22 3.29
N ALA A 91 -14.17 4.07 4.30
CA ALA A 91 -13.57 3.86 5.61
C ALA A 91 -13.99 2.51 6.23
N LEU A 92 -15.27 2.18 6.18
CA LEU A 92 -15.81 0.91 6.69
C LEU A 92 -15.29 -0.29 5.90
N CYS A 93 -15.32 -0.22 4.57
CA CYS A 93 -14.85 -1.30 3.70
C CYS A 93 -13.34 -1.54 3.84
N SER A 94 -12.54 -0.47 3.90
CA SER A 94 -11.09 -0.57 4.02
C SER A 94 -10.66 -1.10 5.39
N THR A 95 -11.14 -0.49 6.48
CA THR A 95 -10.83 -0.98 7.84
C THR A 95 -11.38 -2.39 8.06
N GLY A 96 -12.58 -2.68 7.55
CA GLY A 96 -13.17 -4.02 7.61
C GLY A 96 -12.36 -5.05 6.83
N SER A 97 -11.89 -4.73 5.64
CA SER A 97 -11.04 -5.62 4.83
C SER A 97 -9.67 -5.87 5.49
N LEU A 98 -9.06 -4.84 6.10
CA LEU A 98 -7.82 -4.99 6.86
C LEU A 98 -8.01 -5.92 8.07
N ALA A 99 -9.08 -5.71 8.85
CA ALA A 99 -9.41 -6.57 9.98
C ALA A 99 -9.75 -7.99 9.55
N ALA A 100 -10.56 -8.15 8.49
CA ALA A 100 -10.91 -9.45 7.92
C ALA A 100 -9.67 -10.20 7.43
N ALA A 101 -8.78 -9.56 6.69
CA ALA A 101 -7.52 -10.17 6.25
C ALA A 101 -6.72 -10.68 7.46
N LEU A 102 -6.54 -9.87 8.51
CA LEU A 102 -5.85 -10.32 9.72
C LEU A 102 -6.50 -11.56 10.33
N LEU A 103 -7.80 -11.50 10.59
CA LEU A 103 -8.51 -12.57 11.29
C LEU A 103 -8.51 -13.87 10.49
N LEU A 104 -8.70 -13.79 9.18
CA LEU A 104 -8.72 -14.94 8.29
C LEU A 104 -7.33 -15.57 8.14
N PHE A 105 -6.29 -14.76 7.96
CA PHE A 105 -4.93 -15.29 7.89
C PHE A 105 -4.41 -15.78 9.24
N LEU A 106 -4.81 -15.17 10.35
CA LEU A 106 -4.52 -15.67 11.69
C LEU A 106 -5.15 -17.07 11.90
N ASP A 107 -6.44 -17.21 11.58
CA ASP A 107 -7.14 -18.50 11.68
C ASP A 107 -6.54 -19.54 10.72
N TYR A 108 -6.17 -19.15 9.50
CA TYR A 108 -5.49 -20.04 8.54
C TYR A 108 -4.14 -20.54 9.07
N GLN A 109 -3.32 -19.67 9.68
CA GLN A 109 -1.98 -20.01 10.17
C GLN A 109 -2.01 -20.88 11.43
N MET A 110 -2.98 -20.70 12.31
CA MET A 110 -3.11 -21.48 13.54
C MET A 110 -3.61 -22.90 13.29
N ASP A 111 -3.14 -23.88 14.07
CA ASP A 111 -3.70 -25.25 14.01
C ASP A 111 -5.07 -25.36 14.68
N ARG A 112 -5.28 -24.55 15.71
CA ARG A 112 -6.54 -24.45 16.43
C ARG A 112 -7.14 -23.06 16.23
N ARG A 113 -8.47 -22.93 16.43
CA ARG A 113 -9.10 -21.61 16.40
C ARG A 113 -8.50 -20.68 17.45
N PRO A 114 -8.18 -19.43 17.11
CA PRO A 114 -7.63 -18.47 18.06
C PRO A 114 -8.62 -18.19 19.20
N THR A 115 -8.14 -18.07 20.42
CA THR A 115 -8.94 -17.64 21.55
C THR A 115 -9.33 -16.17 21.42
N ARG A 116 -10.39 -15.74 22.11
CA ARG A 116 -10.82 -14.33 22.12
C ARG A 116 -9.69 -13.38 22.53
N THR A 117 -8.85 -13.76 23.48
CA THR A 117 -7.71 -12.95 23.92
C THR A 117 -6.63 -12.84 22.83
N GLN A 118 -6.36 -13.94 22.12
CA GLN A 118 -5.43 -13.93 20.98
C GLN A 118 -5.94 -13.05 19.84
N VAL A 119 -7.24 -13.11 19.54
CA VAL A 119 -7.87 -12.24 18.52
C VAL A 119 -7.73 -10.77 18.91
N LEU A 120 -8.05 -10.40 20.15
CA LEU A 120 -7.92 -9.02 20.61
C LEU A 120 -6.48 -8.53 20.59
N TRP A 121 -5.55 -9.37 21.02
CA TRP A 121 -4.13 -9.09 21.01
C TRP A 121 -3.63 -8.86 19.57
N ALA A 122 -4.01 -9.74 18.65
CA ALA A 122 -3.64 -9.64 17.24
C ALA A 122 -4.21 -8.37 16.60
N LEU A 123 -5.50 -8.06 16.81
CA LEU A 123 -6.14 -6.85 16.30
C LEU A 123 -5.46 -5.58 16.84
N ALA A 124 -5.20 -5.54 18.16
CA ALA A 124 -4.55 -4.40 18.78
C ALA A 124 -3.12 -4.19 18.23
N ALA A 125 -2.33 -5.27 18.13
CA ALA A 125 -0.99 -5.21 17.56
C ALA A 125 -0.99 -4.78 16.08
N TYR A 126 -1.94 -5.31 15.30
CA TYR A 126 -2.06 -5.02 13.87
C TYR A 126 -2.46 -3.56 13.60
N PHE A 127 -3.51 -3.07 14.26
CA PHE A 127 -3.92 -1.68 14.11
C PHE A 127 -2.84 -0.71 14.60
N THR A 128 -2.18 -1.04 15.72
CA THR A 128 -1.01 -0.27 16.16
C THR A 128 0.05 -0.20 15.05
N ALA A 129 0.43 -1.35 14.51
CA ALA A 129 1.46 -1.40 13.46
C ALA A 129 1.06 -0.60 12.21
N LEU A 130 -0.21 -0.66 11.79
CA LEU A 130 -0.71 0.13 10.66
C LEU A 130 -0.63 1.64 10.93
N LEU A 131 -0.91 2.11 12.15
CA LEU A 131 -0.81 3.52 12.51
C LEU A 131 0.64 4.02 12.63
N TRP A 132 1.61 3.12 12.79
CA TRP A 132 3.04 3.44 12.75
C TRP A 132 3.64 3.44 11.34
N VAL A 133 2.87 3.07 10.32
CA VAL A 133 3.29 3.20 8.92
C VAL A 133 3.43 4.69 8.59
N ASP A 134 4.47 5.07 7.87
CA ASP A 134 4.63 6.44 7.40
C ASP A 134 3.42 6.88 6.56
N PHE A 135 2.89 8.06 6.83
CA PHE A 135 1.68 8.56 6.17
C PHE A 135 1.80 8.62 4.64
N ARG A 136 3.01 8.86 4.13
CA ARG A 136 3.28 8.86 2.68
C ARG A 136 3.05 7.49 2.04
N VAL A 137 3.36 6.43 2.80
CA VAL A 137 3.09 5.04 2.42
C VAL A 137 1.61 4.72 2.57
N MET A 138 0.99 5.15 3.68
CA MET A 138 -0.45 4.98 3.90
C MET A 138 -1.28 5.54 2.74
N LYS A 139 -0.90 6.70 2.19
CA LYS A 139 -1.60 7.34 1.06
C LYS A 139 -1.72 6.41 -0.14
N GLY A 140 -0.66 5.68 -0.48
CA GLY A 140 -0.64 4.74 -1.61
C GLY A 140 -1.14 3.33 -1.27
N TRP A 141 -1.55 3.07 -0.03
CA TRP A 141 -2.00 1.74 0.38
C TRP A 141 -3.49 1.72 0.70
N PHE A 142 -3.88 2.27 1.84
CA PHE A 142 -5.24 2.17 2.37
C PHE A 142 -5.96 3.51 2.57
N LEU A 143 -5.38 4.59 2.06
CA LEU A 143 -6.04 5.90 1.97
C LEU A 143 -6.46 6.26 0.54
N CYS A 144 -6.41 5.30 -0.40
CA CYS A 144 -6.89 5.42 -1.77
C CYS A 144 -7.91 4.32 -2.02
N VAL A 145 -9.09 4.66 -2.55
CA VAL A 145 -10.18 3.69 -2.75
C VAL A 145 -9.79 2.61 -3.76
N VAL A 146 -9.22 3.03 -4.89
CA VAL A 146 -8.81 2.13 -5.97
C VAL A 146 -7.66 1.21 -5.52
N ASP A 147 -6.70 1.73 -4.75
CA ASP A 147 -5.58 0.91 -4.26
C ASP A 147 -6.04 -0.07 -3.18
N MET A 148 -6.95 0.34 -2.29
CA MET A 148 -7.58 -0.57 -1.34
C MET A 148 -8.29 -1.73 -2.04
N ALA A 149 -9.07 -1.45 -3.07
CA ALA A 149 -9.77 -2.47 -3.84
C ALA A 149 -8.82 -3.40 -4.61
N ASN A 150 -7.69 -2.87 -5.12
CA ASN A 150 -6.71 -3.66 -5.86
C ASN A 150 -5.78 -4.51 -4.97
N TYR A 151 -5.50 -4.11 -3.72
CA TYR A 151 -4.45 -4.75 -2.91
C TYR A 151 -4.93 -5.30 -1.57
N ILE A 152 -5.92 -4.66 -0.91
CA ILE A 152 -6.37 -5.06 0.44
C ILE A 152 -7.58 -5.97 0.36
N LEU A 153 -8.60 -5.60 -0.41
CA LEU A 153 -9.78 -6.42 -0.62
C LEU A 153 -9.45 -7.82 -1.15
N PRO A 154 -8.54 -7.99 -2.14
CA PRO A 154 -8.10 -9.30 -2.58
C PRO A 154 -7.49 -10.18 -1.47
N LEU A 155 -6.73 -9.59 -0.55
CA LEU A 155 -6.19 -10.34 0.59
C LEU A 155 -7.31 -10.91 1.49
N ALA A 156 -8.36 -10.13 1.77
CA ALA A 156 -9.50 -10.63 2.51
C ALA A 156 -10.22 -11.78 1.77
N ILE A 157 -10.39 -11.67 0.46
CA ILE A 157 -11.00 -12.73 -0.38
C ILE A 157 -10.12 -13.99 -0.38
N ILE A 158 -8.80 -13.86 -0.51
CA ILE A 158 -7.86 -14.99 -0.43
C ILE A 158 -7.91 -15.63 0.97
N GLY A 159 -7.97 -14.81 2.02
CA GLY A 159 -8.14 -15.30 3.39
C GLY A 159 -9.42 -16.12 3.56
N LEU A 160 -10.55 -15.66 3.01
CA LEU A 160 -11.82 -16.42 2.99
C LEU A 160 -11.66 -17.75 2.24
N PHE A 161 -11.06 -17.74 1.07
CA PHE A 161 -10.75 -18.94 0.32
C PHE A 161 -9.97 -19.96 1.17
N LEU A 162 -8.87 -19.52 1.81
CA LEU A 162 -8.03 -20.40 2.62
C LEU A 162 -8.73 -20.92 3.87
N VAL A 163 -9.52 -20.11 4.55
CA VAL A 163 -10.29 -20.53 5.72
C VAL A 163 -11.40 -21.51 5.32
N CYS A 164 -12.13 -21.25 4.23
CA CYS A 164 -13.11 -22.19 3.69
C CYS A 164 -12.46 -23.53 3.33
N LEU A 165 -11.23 -23.49 2.82
CA LEU A 165 -10.47 -24.68 2.45
C LEU A 165 -10.12 -25.55 3.66
N VAL A 166 -9.61 -24.94 4.75
CA VAL A 166 -9.03 -25.69 5.87
C VAL A 166 -9.91 -25.80 7.11
N ARG A 167 -10.91 -24.91 7.30
CA ARG A 167 -11.67 -24.80 8.55
C ARG A 167 -13.13 -25.23 8.45
N ILE A 168 -13.73 -25.12 7.27
CA ILE A 168 -15.16 -25.42 7.11
C ILE A 168 -15.31 -26.82 6.52
N PRO A 169 -15.73 -27.81 7.31
CA PRO A 169 -15.90 -29.18 6.80
C PRO A 169 -17.17 -29.34 5.96
N GLY A 170 -17.24 -30.47 5.26
CA GLY A 170 -18.45 -30.90 4.56
C GLY A 170 -18.70 -30.17 3.22
N ARG A 171 -19.92 -30.38 2.68
CA ARG A 171 -20.31 -29.90 1.33
C ARG A 171 -20.40 -28.38 1.25
N ALA A 172 -20.96 -27.72 2.30
CA ALA A 172 -21.09 -26.26 2.34
C ALA A 172 -19.72 -25.57 2.28
N GLY A 173 -18.77 -26.04 3.10
CA GLY A 173 -17.40 -25.51 3.05
C GLY A 173 -16.69 -25.83 1.72
N GLY A 174 -16.99 -26.97 1.07
CA GLY A 174 -16.52 -27.26 -0.28
C GLY A 174 -17.05 -26.27 -1.31
N ALA A 175 -18.35 -26.03 -1.33
CA ALA A 175 -18.97 -25.06 -2.22
C ALA A 175 -18.44 -23.63 -2.00
N ALA A 176 -18.33 -23.20 -0.73
CA ALA A 176 -17.75 -21.91 -0.39
C ALA A 176 -16.29 -21.79 -0.85
N ALA A 177 -15.46 -22.84 -0.66
CA ALA A 177 -14.08 -22.85 -1.12
C ALA A 177 -13.98 -22.73 -2.64
N LEU A 178 -14.85 -23.41 -3.40
CA LEU A 178 -14.90 -23.30 -4.87
C LEU A 178 -15.28 -21.89 -5.32
N CYS A 179 -16.31 -21.29 -4.69
CA CYS A 179 -16.73 -19.92 -4.98
C CYS A 179 -15.60 -18.92 -4.71
N PHE A 180 -15.02 -18.95 -3.51
CA PHE A 180 -13.93 -18.02 -3.15
C PHE A 180 -12.63 -18.31 -3.91
N ALA A 181 -12.40 -19.54 -4.37
CA ALA A 181 -11.29 -19.87 -5.26
C ALA A 181 -11.38 -19.09 -6.58
N PHE A 182 -12.56 -19.12 -7.24
CA PHE A 182 -12.81 -18.35 -8.45
C PHE A 182 -12.68 -16.83 -8.18
N LEU A 183 -13.33 -16.32 -7.13
CA LEU A 183 -13.27 -14.90 -6.77
C LEU A 183 -11.85 -14.45 -6.48
N ALA A 184 -11.04 -15.23 -5.74
CA ALA A 184 -9.65 -14.91 -5.44
C ALA A 184 -8.81 -14.82 -6.72
N GLY A 185 -9.03 -15.73 -7.67
CA GLY A 185 -8.41 -15.68 -8.99
C GLY A 185 -8.80 -14.46 -9.81
N ALA A 186 -10.08 -14.05 -9.75
CA ALA A 186 -10.68 -13.00 -10.57
C ALA A 186 -10.44 -11.56 -10.03
N THR A 187 -9.64 -11.38 -8.98
CA THR A 187 -9.38 -10.05 -8.39
C THR A 187 -8.43 -9.22 -9.23
N THR A 188 -7.14 -9.51 -9.16
CA THR A 188 -6.06 -8.86 -9.90
C THR A 188 -5.04 -9.88 -10.37
N GLU A 189 -4.19 -9.53 -11.34
CA GLU A 189 -3.13 -10.42 -11.84
C GLU A 189 -2.21 -10.88 -10.70
N GLN A 190 -1.85 -9.95 -9.83
CA GLN A 190 -0.95 -10.17 -8.70
C GLN A 190 -1.60 -11.05 -7.62
N ALA A 191 -2.83 -10.76 -7.24
CA ALA A 191 -3.54 -11.48 -6.20
C ALA A 191 -4.03 -12.86 -6.70
N GLY A 192 -4.47 -12.96 -7.95
CA GLY A 192 -4.84 -14.22 -8.56
C GLY A 192 -3.66 -15.18 -8.68
N ALA A 193 -2.48 -14.69 -9.08
CA ALA A 193 -1.25 -15.49 -9.08
C ALA A 193 -0.86 -15.93 -7.66
N MET A 194 -1.03 -15.06 -6.67
CA MET A 194 -0.79 -15.38 -5.26
C MET A 194 -1.75 -16.46 -4.75
N ALA A 195 -3.05 -16.36 -5.06
CA ALA A 195 -4.05 -17.37 -4.69
C ALA A 195 -3.74 -18.74 -5.30
N LEU A 196 -3.35 -18.77 -6.59
CA LEU A 196 -2.93 -19.98 -7.28
C LEU A 196 -1.68 -20.59 -6.64
N GLY A 197 -0.67 -19.77 -6.35
CA GLY A 197 0.55 -20.21 -5.67
C GLY A 197 0.27 -20.81 -4.30
N LEU A 198 -0.59 -20.18 -3.49
CA LEU A 198 -1.00 -20.68 -2.17
C LEU A 198 -1.73 -22.02 -2.27
N ALA A 199 -2.63 -22.17 -3.23
CA ALA A 199 -3.35 -23.44 -3.46
C ALA A 199 -2.38 -24.56 -3.87
N LEU A 200 -1.45 -24.29 -4.80
CA LEU A 200 -0.42 -25.24 -5.22
C LEU A 200 0.50 -25.64 -4.06
N LEU A 201 0.99 -24.68 -3.29
CA LEU A 201 1.82 -24.93 -2.10
C LEU A 201 1.08 -25.79 -1.06
N HIS A 202 -0.21 -25.54 -0.86
CA HIS A 202 -1.02 -26.33 0.06
C HIS A 202 -1.19 -27.79 -0.43
N VAL A 203 -1.46 -28.01 -1.71
CA VAL A 203 -1.53 -29.36 -2.31
C VAL A 203 -0.21 -30.08 -2.16
N LEU A 204 0.89 -29.43 -2.52
CA LEU A 204 2.23 -29.98 -2.43
C LEU A 204 2.59 -30.36 -0.99
N TYR A 205 2.29 -29.49 -0.03
CA TYR A 205 2.49 -29.76 1.38
C TYR A 205 1.69 -30.98 1.88
N CYS A 206 0.40 -31.06 1.54
CA CYS A 206 -0.43 -32.21 1.90
C CYS A 206 0.12 -33.51 1.30
N ARG A 207 0.68 -33.44 0.10
CA ARG A 207 1.29 -34.62 -0.56
C ARG A 207 2.60 -35.01 0.11
N LEU A 208 3.48 -34.06 0.42
CA LEU A 208 4.80 -34.32 0.99
C LEU A 208 4.74 -34.67 2.48
N ALA A 209 3.96 -33.95 3.26
CA ALA A 209 3.88 -34.14 4.72
C ALA A 209 2.86 -35.21 5.12
N GLY A 210 1.74 -35.33 4.40
CA GLY A 210 0.64 -36.22 4.73
C GLY A 210 0.52 -37.44 3.79
N ASN A 211 1.39 -37.57 2.81
CA ASN A 211 1.35 -38.59 1.75
C ASN A 211 -0.05 -38.77 1.10
N ARG A 212 -0.84 -37.73 1.02
CA ARG A 212 -2.19 -37.72 0.47
C ARG A 212 -2.41 -36.49 -0.43
N TRP A 213 -3.26 -36.71 -1.45
CA TRP A 213 -3.74 -35.60 -2.27
C TRP A 213 -4.96 -34.96 -1.61
N ASP A 214 -4.90 -33.66 -1.38
CA ASP A 214 -6.07 -32.91 -0.93
C ASP A 214 -7.00 -32.65 -2.13
N ARG A 215 -7.99 -33.56 -2.31
CA ARG A 215 -8.95 -33.47 -3.41
C ARG A 215 -9.71 -32.15 -3.45
N ARG A 216 -9.95 -31.56 -2.31
CA ARG A 216 -10.69 -30.29 -2.18
C ARG A 216 -9.88 -29.15 -2.78
N THR A 217 -8.61 -29.02 -2.39
CA THR A 217 -7.72 -28.02 -2.97
C THR A 217 -7.47 -28.26 -4.44
N LEU A 218 -7.32 -29.54 -4.86
CA LEU A 218 -7.20 -29.89 -6.28
C LEU A 218 -8.41 -29.44 -7.10
N ALA A 219 -9.64 -29.57 -6.57
CA ALA A 219 -10.85 -29.08 -7.22
C ALA A 219 -10.93 -27.53 -7.28
N CYS A 220 -10.26 -26.82 -6.36
CA CYS A 220 -10.20 -25.36 -6.38
C CYS A 220 -9.21 -24.80 -7.41
N LEU A 221 -8.12 -25.53 -7.73
CA LEU A 221 -7.08 -25.04 -8.65
C LEU A 221 -7.62 -24.60 -10.02
N PRO A 222 -8.45 -25.37 -10.73
CA PRO A 222 -9.00 -24.93 -12.03
C PRO A 222 -9.88 -23.69 -11.88
N LEU A 223 -10.55 -23.49 -10.74
CA LEU A 223 -11.38 -22.30 -10.53
C LEU A 223 -10.56 -21.06 -10.20
N VAL A 224 -9.47 -21.17 -9.41
CA VAL A 224 -8.52 -20.06 -9.24
C VAL A 224 -7.93 -19.67 -10.59
N LEU A 225 -7.52 -20.66 -11.39
CA LEU A 225 -6.99 -20.42 -12.73
C LEU A 225 -8.04 -19.80 -13.66
N ALA A 226 -9.27 -20.31 -13.66
CA ALA A 226 -10.37 -19.73 -14.44
C ALA A 226 -10.63 -18.26 -14.05
N GLY A 227 -10.67 -17.95 -12.75
CA GLY A 227 -10.77 -16.57 -12.27
C GLY A 227 -9.61 -15.69 -12.76
N LEU A 228 -8.37 -16.17 -12.66
CA LEU A 228 -7.20 -15.46 -13.15
C LEU A 228 -7.26 -15.23 -14.68
N MET A 229 -7.73 -16.24 -15.41
CA MET A 229 -7.92 -16.13 -16.87
C MET A 229 -8.98 -15.11 -17.25
N THR A 230 -9.98 -14.83 -16.41
CA THR A 230 -10.93 -13.72 -16.68
C THR A 230 -10.23 -12.36 -16.68
N VAL A 231 -9.24 -12.17 -15.82
CA VAL A 231 -8.44 -10.92 -15.80
C VAL A 231 -7.58 -10.80 -17.07
N PHE A 232 -6.96 -11.89 -17.52
CA PHE A 232 -6.17 -11.92 -18.75
C PHE A 232 -7.01 -11.99 -20.04
N ALA A 233 -8.30 -12.29 -19.94
CA ALA A 233 -9.21 -12.25 -21.11
C ALA A 233 -9.40 -10.83 -21.65
N SER A 234 -9.17 -9.78 -20.82
CA SER A 234 -9.20 -8.40 -21.28
C SER A 234 -8.13 -8.12 -22.35
N PRO A 235 -8.49 -7.58 -23.52
CA PRO A 235 -7.54 -7.20 -24.56
C PRO A 235 -6.47 -6.24 -24.02
N ALA A 236 -6.88 -5.21 -23.31
CA ALA A 236 -5.98 -4.20 -22.75
C ALA A 236 -5.02 -4.75 -21.67
N THR A 237 -5.41 -5.79 -20.93
CA THR A 237 -4.50 -6.47 -20.01
C THR A 237 -3.46 -7.28 -20.79
N ARG A 238 -3.87 -7.98 -21.85
CA ARG A 238 -2.96 -8.74 -22.72
C ARG A 238 -1.94 -7.84 -23.39
N ASP A 239 -2.37 -6.70 -23.92
CA ASP A 239 -1.49 -5.72 -24.57
C ASP A 239 -0.44 -5.17 -23.60
N ARG A 240 -0.81 -4.93 -22.33
CA ARG A 240 0.12 -4.50 -21.29
C ARG A 240 1.16 -5.56 -20.93
N VAL A 241 0.73 -6.82 -20.82
CA VAL A 241 1.61 -7.92 -20.43
C VAL A 241 2.39 -8.47 -21.63
N GLY A 242 1.77 -8.47 -22.82
CA GLY A 242 2.37 -8.98 -24.05
C GLY A 242 3.41 -8.06 -24.70
N ALA A 243 3.45 -6.77 -24.30
CA ALA A 243 4.46 -5.84 -24.81
C ALA A 243 5.86 -6.26 -24.35
N GLU A 244 6.51 -7.08 -25.14
CA GLU A 244 7.93 -7.45 -25.09
C GLU A 244 8.42 -7.95 -23.71
N PHE A 245 8.19 -9.22 -23.40
CA PHE A 245 8.94 -9.87 -22.32
C PHE A 245 10.43 -9.83 -22.69
N SER A 246 11.21 -8.99 -22.00
CA SER A 246 12.66 -8.95 -22.13
C SER A 246 13.31 -9.07 -20.75
N VAL A 247 14.41 -9.78 -20.68
CA VAL A 247 15.18 -9.93 -19.43
C VAL A 247 15.63 -8.55 -18.92
N THR A 248 16.01 -7.65 -19.80
CA THR A 248 16.38 -6.26 -19.47
C THR A 248 15.20 -5.49 -18.90
N GLY A 249 13.98 -5.70 -19.43
CA GLY A 249 12.77 -5.10 -18.89
C GLY A 249 12.45 -5.58 -17.47
N VAL A 250 12.57 -6.88 -17.21
CA VAL A 250 12.37 -7.45 -15.85
C VAL A 250 13.43 -6.93 -14.88
N LEU A 251 14.69 -6.84 -15.28
CA LEU A 251 15.74 -6.27 -14.44
C LEU A 251 15.50 -4.79 -14.13
N SER A 252 15.09 -4.00 -15.13
CA SER A 252 14.71 -2.60 -14.92
C SER A 252 13.53 -2.48 -13.95
N SER A 253 12.50 -3.30 -14.11
CA SER A 253 11.36 -3.37 -13.19
C SER A 253 11.80 -3.76 -11.77
N PHE A 254 12.76 -4.68 -11.62
CA PHE A 254 13.29 -5.03 -10.31
C PHE A 254 14.01 -3.87 -9.64
N VAL A 255 14.82 -3.11 -10.38
CA VAL A 255 15.47 -1.90 -9.86
C VAL A 255 14.42 -0.87 -9.40
N GLN A 256 13.37 -0.64 -10.18
CA GLN A 256 12.28 0.27 -9.82
C GLN A 256 11.53 -0.23 -8.56
N TYR A 257 11.20 -1.53 -8.52
CA TYR A 257 10.56 -2.15 -7.35
C TYR A 257 11.43 -2.01 -6.11
N ALA A 258 12.73 -2.30 -6.21
CA ALA A 258 13.68 -2.20 -5.11
C ALA A 258 13.78 -0.76 -4.58
N ASN A 259 13.75 0.23 -5.46
CA ASN A 259 13.73 1.64 -5.06
C ASN A 259 12.42 2.03 -4.38
N SER A 260 11.27 1.57 -4.88
CA SER A 260 9.97 1.77 -4.23
C SER A 260 9.91 1.07 -2.87
N PHE A 261 10.43 -0.14 -2.77
CA PHE A 261 10.48 -0.93 -1.54
C PHE A 261 11.42 -0.32 -0.49
N SER A 262 12.54 0.24 -0.92
CA SER A 262 13.54 0.89 -0.06
C SER A 262 13.30 2.39 0.15
N ALA A 263 12.14 2.90 -0.27
CA ALA A 263 11.78 4.30 -0.08
C ALA A 263 11.90 4.72 1.40
N PRO A 264 12.42 5.92 1.73
CA PRO A 264 12.72 6.31 3.11
C PRO A 264 11.58 6.15 4.11
N GLY A 265 10.33 6.37 3.68
CA GLY A 265 9.14 6.16 4.52
C GLY A 265 8.81 4.70 4.79
N LEU A 266 9.29 3.78 3.96
CA LEU A 266 9.00 2.35 4.04
C LEU A 266 10.17 1.55 4.63
N SER A 267 11.40 1.97 4.40
CA SER A 267 12.62 1.23 4.81
C SER A 267 12.68 0.97 6.31
N LEU A 268 12.26 1.92 7.15
CA LEU A 268 12.18 1.72 8.60
C LEU A 268 11.16 0.65 8.98
N ASN A 269 9.99 0.64 8.34
CA ASN A 269 8.95 -0.37 8.60
C ASN A 269 9.44 -1.76 8.21
N ILE A 270 10.16 -1.87 7.09
CA ILE A 270 10.77 -3.14 6.63
C ILE A 270 11.83 -3.61 7.61
N LEU A 271 12.69 -2.71 8.10
CA LEU A 271 13.69 -3.06 9.12
C LEU A 271 13.02 -3.56 10.40
N VAL A 272 11.98 -2.89 10.88
CA VAL A 272 11.22 -3.32 12.07
C VAL A 272 10.58 -4.69 11.82
N LEU A 273 9.91 -4.89 10.69
CA LEU A 273 9.33 -6.20 10.34
C LEU A 273 10.39 -7.29 10.24
N PHE A 274 11.53 -7.00 9.64
CA PHE A 274 12.67 -7.92 9.59
C PHE A 274 13.14 -8.30 10.99
N CYS A 275 13.36 -7.33 11.90
CA CYS A 275 13.79 -7.58 13.27
C CYS A 275 12.76 -8.43 14.03
N VAL A 276 11.47 -8.13 13.89
CA VAL A 276 10.38 -8.90 14.52
C VAL A 276 10.37 -10.34 13.99
N LEU A 277 10.36 -10.53 12.69
CA LEU A 277 10.37 -11.87 12.08
C LEU A 277 11.63 -12.65 12.46
N SER A 278 12.81 -12.03 12.41
CA SER A 278 14.07 -12.67 12.77
C SER A 278 14.14 -13.05 14.25
N GLY A 279 13.63 -12.19 15.14
CA GLY A 279 13.54 -12.45 16.57
C GLY A 279 12.52 -13.53 16.95
N LEU A 280 11.49 -13.73 16.11
CA LEU A 280 10.43 -14.70 16.36
C LEU A 280 10.70 -16.08 15.75
N LEU A 281 11.48 -16.16 14.66
CA LEU A 281 11.85 -17.43 14.02
C LEU A 281 12.54 -18.44 14.96
N PRO A 282 13.50 -18.07 15.84
CA PRO A 282 14.11 -18.98 16.79
C PRO A 282 13.15 -19.56 17.82
N LEU A 283 12.07 -18.85 18.14
CA LEU A 283 11.09 -19.27 19.15
C LEU A 283 10.20 -20.42 18.66
N THR A 284 10.24 -20.74 17.37
CA THR A 284 9.58 -21.91 16.79
C THR A 284 10.28 -23.25 17.15
N GLY A 285 11.31 -23.23 18.02
CA GLY A 285 11.86 -24.40 18.70
C GLY A 285 13.06 -25.08 18.05
N ARG A 286 13.52 -24.67 16.87
CA ARG A 286 14.60 -25.38 16.15
C ARG A 286 15.64 -24.50 15.42
N ALA A 287 15.66 -23.20 15.59
CA ALA A 287 16.53 -22.36 14.77
C ALA A 287 17.31 -21.25 15.49
N PRO A 288 18.15 -21.54 16.52
CA PRO A 288 19.10 -20.52 17.00
C PRO A 288 20.06 -20.05 15.89
N LYS A 289 20.35 -20.91 14.90
CA LYS A 289 21.13 -20.56 13.70
C LYS A 289 20.42 -19.56 12.76
N GLY A 290 19.09 -19.46 12.83
CA GLY A 290 18.32 -18.51 12.04
C GLY A 290 18.53 -17.06 12.43
N LEU A 291 18.71 -16.79 13.71
CA LEU A 291 19.06 -15.46 14.21
C LEU A 291 20.43 -15.01 13.66
N LEU A 292 21.42 -15.91 13.71
CA LEU A 292 22.77 -15.63 13.21
C LEU A 292 22.78 -15.35 11.69
N ALA A 293 22.00 -16.10 10.91
CA ALA A 293 21.89 -15.85 9.48
C ALA A 293 21.12 -14.55 9.16
N GLY A 294 20.20 -14.13 10.02
CA GLY A 294 19.49 -12.86 9.88
C GLY A 294 20.33 -11.62 10.20
N LEU A 295 21.35 -11.73 11.05
CA LEU A 295 22.17 -10.59 11.46
C LEU A 295 22.84 -9.85 10.28
N PRO A 296 23.47 -10.52 9.31
CA PRO A 296 24.07 -9.82 8.15
C PRO A 296 23.01 -9.06 7.33
N VAL A 297 21.84 -9.66 7.09
CA VAL A 297 20.75 -9.03 6.34
C VAL A 297 20.20 -7.83 7.12
N GLY A 298 20.02 -7.96 8.44
CA GLY A 298 19.63 -6.86 9.32
C GLY A 298 20.62 -5.71 9.30
N ALA A 299 21.92 -6.01 9.35
CA ALA A 299 22.98 -5.00 9.25
C ALA A 299 22.93 -4.26 7.89
N VAL A 300 22.75 -5.00 6.79
CA VAL A 300 22.64 -4.42 5.45
C VAL A 300 21.39 -3.54 5.32
N LEU A 301 20.24 -3.97 5.85
CA LEU A 301 19.01 -3.17 5.88
C LEU A 301 19.19 -1.91 6.75
N ALA A 302 19.84 -2.03 7.91
CA ALA A 302 20.15 -0.91 8.78
C ALA A 302 21.10 0.09 8.10
N LEU A 303 22.14 -0.41 7.44
CA LEU A 303 23.03 0.42 6.63
C LEU A 303 22.28 1.11 5.48
N GLY A 304 21.42 0.38 4.75
CA GLY A 304 20.56 0.94 3.72
C GLY A 304 19.64 2.04 4.25
N PHE A 305 19.21 1.94 5.52
CA PHE A 305 18.49 3.00 6.21
C PHE A 305 19.40 4.16 6.65
N LEU A 306 20.65 3.93 7.00
CA LEU A 306 21.60 4.95 7.47
C LEU A 306 22.33 5.67 6.32
N LEU A 307 22.54 5.02 5.19
CA LEU A 307 23.21 5.61 4.04
C LEU A 307 22.25 6.48 3.19
N PRO A 308 22.77 7.44 2.43
CA PRO A 308 21.97 8.14 1.43
C PRO A 308 21.32 7.17 0.45
N PRO A 309 20.10 7.43 -0.01
CA PRO A 309 19.42 6.57 -0.99
C PRO A 309 20.27 6.42 -2.25
N ASN A 310 20.54 5.17 -2.61
CA ASN A 310 21.28 4.84 -3.82
C ASN A 310 20.58 3.67 -4.54
N PRO A 311 20.20 3.81 -5.82
CA PRO A 311 19.48 2.77 -6.55
C PRO A 311 20.19 1.41 -6.56
N ARG A 312 21.51 1.39 -6.70
CA ARG A 312 22.29 0.13 -6.69
C ARG A 312 22.24 -0.53 -5.31
N TRP A 313 22.41 0.28 -4.27
CA TRP A 313 22.34 -0.21 -2.89
C TRP A 313 20.95 -0.72 -2.55
N ASN A 314 19.89 0.02 -2.92
CA ASN A 314 18.51 -0.41 -2.75
C ASN A 314 18.24 -1.76 -3.42
N THR A 315 18.78 -1.95 -4.63
CA THR A 315 18.66 -3.21 -5.37
C THR A 315 19.32 -4.38 -4.62
N VAL A 316 20.54 -4.18 -4.13
CA VAL A 316 21.28 -5.20 -3.37
C VAL A 316 20.56 -5.53 -2.05
N THR A 317 20.13 -4.52 -1.29
CA THR A 317 19.43 -4.72 -0.02
C THR A 317 18.11 -5.44 -0.20
N THR A 318 17.33 -5.10 -1.22
CA THR A 318 16.07 -5.77 -1.54
C THR A 318 16.29 -7.22 -1.95
N LEU A 319 17.30 -7.48 -2.78
CA LEU A 319 17.65 -8.86 -3.17
C LEU A 319 18.05 -9.71 -1.96
N LEU A 320 18.91 -9.20 -1.08
CA LEU A 320 19.32 -9.90 0.14
C LEU A 320 18.12 -10.16 1.07
N PHE A 321 17.22 -9.20 1.17
CA PHE A 321 15.99 -9.37 1.95
C PHE A 321 15.09 -10.45 1.34
N PHE A 322 14.92 -10.50 0.03
CA PHE A 322 14.14 -11.54 -0.64
C PHE A 322 14.76 -12.92 -0.48
N LEU A 323 16.08 -13.05 -0.58
CA LEU A 323 16.80 -14.30 -0.30
C LEU A 323 16.60 -14.73 1.14
N TYR A 324 16.63 -13.79 2.09
CA TYR A 324 16.32 -14.07 3.49
C TYR A 324 14.88 -14.57 3.67
N LEU A 325 13.89 -13.95 3.02
CA LEU A 325 12.50 -14.40 3.09
C LEU A 325 12.31 -15.80 2.49
N LEU A 326 12.98 -16.11 1.38
CA LEU A 326 12.98 -17.45 0.79
C LEU A 326 13.54 -18.49 1.76
N TRP A 327 14.67 -18.18 2.39
CA TRP A 327 15.28 -19.04 3.40
C TRP A 327 14.37 -19.20 4.63
N ALA A 328 13.80 -18.12 5.16
CA ALA A 328 12.84 -18.16 6.27
C ALA A 328 11.61 -19.01 5.93
N ALA A 329 11.05 -18.84 4.72
CA ALA A 329 9.94 -19.64 4.25
C ALA A 329 10.29 -21.13 4.17
N ALA A 330 11.47 -21.48 3.65
CA ALA A 330 11.94 -22.87 3.59
C ALA A 330 12.10 -23.47 5.00
N LEU A 331 12.66 -22.72 5.95
CA LEU A 331 12.75 -23.18 7.34
C LEU A 331 11.38 -23.44 7.95
N LEU A 332 10.42 -22.52 7.73
CA LEU A 332 9.05 -22.66 8.25
C LEU A 332 8.34 -23.87 7.64
N ILE A 333 8.52 -24.12 6.34
CA ILE A 333 7.88 -25.21 5.64
C ILE A 333 8.46 -26.57 6.01
N PHE A 334 9.79 -26.70 6.06
CA PHE A 334 10.46 -27.99 6.20
C PHE A 334 10.94 -28.34 7.61
N ARG A 335 11.05 -27.35 8.50
CA ARG A 335 11.66 -27.54 9.83
C ARG A 335 10.78 -27.07 10.98
N SER A 336 9.59 -26.54 10.74
CA SER A 336 8.72 -25.94 11.74
C SER A 336 7.28 -26.46 11.58
N PRO A 337 6.47 -26.47 12.67
CA PRO A 337 5.04 -26.72 12.59
C PRO A 337 4.25 -25.58 11.90
N HIS A 338 4.92 -24.48 11.56
CA HIS A 338 4.29 -23.25 11.02
C HIS A 338 4.41 -23.13 9.49
N ALA A 339 4.30 -24.26 8.75
CA ALA A 339 4.44 -24.30 7.29
C ALA A 339 3.52 -23.30 6.55
N ARG A 340 2.31 -23.07 7.05
CA ARG A 340 1.36 -22.11 6.45
C ARG A 340 1.89 -20.68 6.45
N SER A 341 2.65 -20.27 7.48
CA SER A 341 3.34 -18.97 7.47
C SER A 341 4.43 -18.91 6.40
N GLY A 342 5.15 -20.01 6.20
CA GLY A 342 6.11 -20.13 5.09
C GLY A 342 5.44 -19.97 3.72
N PHE A 343 4.22 -20.51 3.54
CA PHE A 343 3.45 -20.31 2.30
C PHE A 343 3.08 -18.84 2.09
N LEU A 344 2.71 -18.12 3.16
CA LEU A 344 2.40 -16.70 3.06
C LEU A 344 3.63 -15.88 2.67
N LEU A 345 4.81 -16.20 3.20
CA LEU A 345 6.06 -15.53 2.79
C LEU A 345 6.36 -15.78 1.31
N LEU A 346 6.22 -17.03 0.83
CA LEU A 346 6.38 -17.35 -0.59
C LEU A 346 5.34 -16.68 -1.48
N ALA A 347 4.09 -16.61 -1.02
CA ALA A 347 3.02 -15.91 -1.74
C ALA A 347 3.30 -14.40 -1.84
N GLY A 348 3.82 -13.78 -0.78
CA GLY A 348 4.27 -12.41 -0.79
C GLY A 348 5.38 -12.16 -1.82
N LEU A 349 6.38 -13.04 -1.87
CA LEU A 349 7.44 -12.99 -2.88
C LEU A 349 6.90 -13.23 -4.30
N GLY A 350 5.96 -14.17 -4.46
CA GLY A 350 5.27 -14.41 -5.73
C GLY A 350 4.48 -13.19 -6.20
N SER A 351 3.85 -12.47 -5.27
CA SER A 351 3.17 -11.21 -5.54
C SER A 351 4.15 -10.13 -6.04
N ALA A 352 5.33 -10.02 -5.42
CA ALA A 352 6.37 -9.12 -5.90
C ALA A 352 6.86 -9.52 -7.31
N ALA A 353 7.08 -10.82 -7.56
CA ALA A 353 7.46 -11.31 -8.88
C ALA A 353 6.40 -10.99 -9.96
N ALA A 354 5.11 -11.15 -9.65
CA ALA A 354 4.01 -10.78 -10.55
C ALA A 354 4.01 -9.27 -10.87
N ALA A 355 4.32 -8.41 -9.88
CA ALA A 355 4.46 -6.97 -10.09
C ALA A 355 5.60 -6.62 -11.05
N LEU A 356 6.72 -7.34 -10.98
CA LEU A 356 7.86 -7.16 -11.89
C LEU A 356 7.49 -7.47 -13.35
N LEU A 357 6.67 -8.49 -13.57
CA LEU A 357 6.19 -8.87 -14.90
C LEU A 357 5.22 -7.83 -15.49
N SER A 358 4.45 -7.15 -14.63
CA SER A 358 3.49 -6.12 -15.07
C SER A 358 4.12 -4.76 -15.36
N ARG A 359 5.44 -4.59 -15.16
CA ARG A 359 6.18 -3.33 -15.29
C ARG A 359 5.64 -2.15 -14.46
N SER A 360 4.73 -2.41 -13.53
CA SER A 360 4.15 -1.43 -12.62
C SER A 360 4.83 -1.53 -11.26
N CYS A 361 5.84 -0.71 -11.00
CA CYS A 361 6.71 -0.82 -9.84
C CYS A 361 6.60 0.37 -8.88
N SER A 362 5.40 0.93 -8.73
CA SER A 362 5.13 1.98 -7.73
C SER A 362 5.07 1.42 -6.30
N ILE A 363 5.14 2.29 -5.30
CA ILE A 363 5.09 1.89 -3.88
C ILE A 363 3.84 1.07 -3.52
N ARG A 364 2.71 1.31 -4.18
CA ARG A 364 1.44 0.59 -3.96
C ARG A 364 1.50 -0.89 -4.30
N VAL A 365 2.32 -1.30 -5.28
CA VAL A 365 2.45 -2.73 -5.63
C VAL A 365 3.25 -3.54 -4.60
N THR A 366 3.92 -2.88 -3.66
CA THR A 366 4.60 -3.54 -2.53
C THR A 366 3.62 -3.94 -1.42
N THR A 367 2.40 -3.39 -1.43
CA THR A 367 1.39 -3.58 -0.38
C THR A 367 1.11 -5.04 -0.02
N PRO A 368 0.85 -5.96 -0.97
CA PRO A 368 0.54 -7.34 -0.60
C PRO A 368 1.70 -8.03 0.13
N LEU A 369 2.94 -7.85 -0.34
CA LEU A 369 4.12 -8.43 0.32
C LEU A 369 4.22 -7.92 1.77
N ILE A 370 4.14 -6.61 1.99
CA ILE A 370 4.36 -6.02 3.31
C ILE A 370 3.22 -6.36 4.26
N LEU A 371 1.97 -6.38 3.77
CA LEU A 371 0.84 -6.82 4.59
C LEU A 371 0.96 -8.29 4.98
N LEU A 372 1.38 -9.19 4.09
CA LEU A 372 1.62 -10.59 4.43
C LEU A 372 2.76 -10.76 5.44
N LEU A 373 3.83 -9.98 5.33
CA LEU A 373 4.90 -9.95 6.33
C LEU A 373 4.37 -9.50 7.70
N LEU A 374 3.56 -8.45 7.73
CA LEU A 374 2.93 -7.96 8.95
C LEU A 374 1.99 -8.99 9.57
N LEU A 375 1.18 -9.66 8.75
CA LEU A 375 0.28 -10.73 9.18
C LEU A 375 1.07 -11.90 9.80
N CYS A 376 2.18 -12.31 9.18
CA CYS A 376 3.09 -13.31 9.77
C CYS A 376 3.71 -12.83 11.08
N ALA A 377 4.16 -11.57 11.16
CA ALA A 377 4.73 -11.02 12.38
C ALA A 377 3.73 -11.00 13.53
N VAL A 378 2.49 -10.57 13.27
CA VAL A 378 1.40 -10.56 14.27
C VAL A 378 1.03 -11.99 14.70
N TYR A 379 0.99 -12.94 13.76
CA TYR A 379 0.79 -14.34 14.09
C TYR A 379 1.86 -14.88 15.05
N PHE A 380 3.15 -14.68 14.75
CA PHE A 380 4.23 -15.12 15.63
C PHE A 380 4.21 -14.40 16.98
N LEU A 381 3.90 -13.11 17.00
CA LEU A 381 3.73 -12.36 18.24
C LEU A 381 2.60 -12.95 19.10
N THR A 382 1.50 -13.39 18.46
CA THR A 382 0.36 -14.02 19.13
C THR A 382 0.72 -15.41 19.71
N LEU A 383 1.61 -16.14 19.04
CA LEU A 383 2.13 -17.41 19.56
C LEU A 383 3.09 -17.20 20.75
N LEU A 384 3.93 -16.18 20.67
CA LEU A 384 4.92 -15.86 21.70
C LEU A 384 4.24 -15.38 22.99
N ILE A 385 3.19 -14.59 22.85
CA ILE A 385 2.44 -14.02 23.97
C ILE A 385 0.96 -14.47 23.85
N PRO A 386 0.67 -15.73 24.16
CA PRO A 386 -0.68 -16.28 24.00
C PRO A 386 -1.69 -15.69 25.01
N ALA A 387 -1.18 -15.17 26.13
CA ALA A 387 -1.97 -14.51 27.17
C ALA A 387 -1.23 -13.24 27.63
N PRO A 388 -1.43 -12.08 26.96
CA PRO A 388 -0.75 -10.85 27.31
C PRO A 388 -1.12 -10.41 28.73
N GLY A 389 -0.10 -10.19 29.55
CA GLY A 389 -0.23 -9.62 30.89
C GLY A 389 -0.53 -8.11 30.84
N ARG A 390 -0.80 -7.53 32.03
CA ARG A 390 -1.11 -6.09 32.16
C ARG A 390 -0.05 -5.18 31.52
N ARG A 391 1.24 -5.49 31.68
CA ARG A 391 2.34 -4.69 31.12
C ARG A 391 2.34 -4.70 29.60
N SER A 392 2.18 -5.87 28.97
CA SER A 392 2.14 -5.98 27.49
C SER A 392 0.94 -5.27 26.90
N ALA A 393 -0.25 -5.40 27.51
CA ALA A 393 -1.46 -4.73 27.07
C ALA A 393 -1.36 -3.21 27.23
N ALA A 394 -0.82 -2.72 28.36
CA ALA A 394 -0.60 -1.29 28.58
C ALA A 394 0.46 -0.72 27.62
N ALA A 395 1.56 -1.44 27.36
CA ALA A 395 2.57 -1.03 26.40
C ALA A 395 1.97 -0.85 24.99
N LEU A 396 1.10 -1.77 24.57
CA LEU A 396 0.44 -1.67 23.26
C LEU A 396 -0.53 -0.48 23.20
N PHE A 397 -1.29 -0.23 24.27
CA PHE A 397 -2.15 0.95 24.35
C PHE A 397 -1.34 2.26 24.30
N LEU A 398 -0.22 2.32 25.01
CA LEU A 398 0.70 3.46 24.94
C LEU A 398 1.28 3.63 23.53
N ALA A 399 1.60 2.53 22.82
CA ALA A 399 2.09 2.59 21.45
C ALA A 399 1.02 3.13 20.49
N VAL A 400 -0.25 2.75 20.62
CA VAL A 400 -1.36 3.36 19.86
C VAL A 400 -1.47 4.85 20.17
N SER A 401 -1.42 5.22 21.46
CA SER A 401 -1.53 6.64 21.86
C SER A 401 -0.38 7.47 21.30
N ALA A 402 0.85 6.95 21.31
CA ALA A 402 2.01 7.60 20.71
C ALA A 402 1.85 7.75 19.19
N ALA A 403 1.35 6.72 18.50
CA ALA A 403 1.05 6.81 17.06
C ALA A 403 0.03 7.92 16.76
N LEU A 404 -1.01 8.07 17.56
CA LEU A 404 -2.00 9.15 17.41
C LEU A 404 -1.39 10.53 17.60
N LEU A 405 -0.50 10.70 18.58
CA LEU A 405 0.22 11.97 18.77
C LEU A 405 1.07 12.32 17.56
N LEU A 406 1.78 11.33 16.99
CA LEU A 406 2.56 11.52 15.76
C LEU A 406 1.68 11.81 14.54
N LEU A 407 0.47 11.27 14.48
CA LEU A 407 -0.50 11.50 13.40
C LEU A 407 -1.36 12.76 13.60
N ALA A 408 -1.24 13.48 14.73
CA ALA A 408 -2.03 14.68 14.97
C ALA A 408 -1.92 15.75 13.86
N PRO A 409 -0.72 16.05 13.31
CA PRO A 409 -0.58 16.96 12.18
C PRO A 409 -1.28 16.44 10.91
N VAL A 410 -1.28 15.09 10.71
CA VAL A 410 -1.96 14.44 9.59
C VAL A 410 -3.47 14.61 9.70
N PHE A 411 -4.05 14.35 10.89
CA PHE A 411 -5.47 14.57 11.14
C PHE A 411 -5.87 16.04 10.89
N SER A 412 -5.06 16.99 11.38
CA SER A 412 -5.28 18.42 11.14
C SER A 412 -5.24 18.77 9.66
N GLY A 413 -4.24 18.28 8.92
CA GLY A 413 -4.07 18.56 7.50
C GLY A 413 -5.17 17.92 6.63
N MET A 414 -5.54 16.68 6.92
CA MET A 414 -6.67 16.00 6.23
C MET A 414 -8.00 16.65 6.59
N GLY A 415 -8.18 17.09 7.83
CA GLY A 415 -9.36 17.88 8.25
C GLY A 415 -9.48 19.19 7.47
N ALA A 416 -8.38 19.91 7.29
CA ALA A 416 -8.35 21.08 6.44
C ALA A 416 -8.76 20.77 4.98
N ASN A 417 -8.30 19.65 4.43
CA ASN A 417 -8.70 19.20 3.10
C ASN A 417 -10.20 18.82 3.03
N CYS A 418 -10.81 18.38 4.12
CA CYS A 418 -12.27 18.19 4.18
C CYS A 418 -13.04 19.51 4.06
N VAL A 419 -12.53 20.59 4.66
CA VAL A 419 -13.12 21.94 4.50
C VAL A 419 -13.00 22.38 3.04
N VAL A 420 -11.82 22.25 2.43
CA VAL A 420 -11.61 22.55 1.01
C VAL A 420 -12.56 21.72 0.12
N ARG A 421 -12.77 20.45 0.42
CA ARG A 421 -13.73 19.61 -0.30
C ARG A 421 -15.16 20.17 -0.25
N GLN A 422 -15.59 20.71 0.90
CA GLN A 422 -16.91 21.35 1.03
C GLN A 422 -16.98 22.65 0.20
N GLN A 423 -15.93 23.49 0.25
CA GLN A 423 -15.82 24.69 -0.57
C GLN A 423 -15.89 24.35 -2.06
N ASN A 424 -15.18 23.32 -2.49
CA ASN A 424 -15.19 22.88 -3.88
C ASN A 424 -16.55 22.35 -4.34
N ARG A 425 -17.33 21.72 -3.45
CA ARG A 425 -18.74 21.37 -3.77
C ARG A 425 -19.59 22.60 -4.06
N ALA A 426 -19.48 23.64 -3.24
CA ALA A 426 -20.18 24.89 -3.48
C ALA A 426 -19.71 25.59 -4.77
N ALA A 427 -18.40 25.54 -5.06
CA ALA A 427 -17.85 26.06 -6.31
C ALA A 427 -18.36 25.30 -7.55
N VAL A 428 -18.55 23.98 -7.48
CA VAL A 428 -19.15 23.17 -8.54
C VAL A 428 -20.60 23.60 -8.81
N GLU A 429 -21.42 23.78 -7.78
CA GLU A 429 -22.81 24.23 -7.97
C GLU A 429 -22.85 25.64 -8.56
N LYS A 430 -21.98 26.55 -8.13
CA LYS A 430 -21.86 27.88 -8.74
C LYS A 430 -21.43 27.80 -10.21
N ALA A 431 -20.48 26.91 -10.53
CA ALA A 431 -19.98 26.76 -11.90
C ALA A 431 -21.04 26.28 -12.90
N ARG A 432 -22.05 25.53 -12.45
CA ARG A 432 -23.21 25.13 -13.29
C ARG A 432 -23.98 26.34 -13.88
N VAL A 433 -23.96 27.44 -13.12
CA VAL A 433 -24.67 28.66 -13.51
C VAL A 433 -23.74 29.65 -14.21
N THR A 434 -22.52 29.80 -13.73
CA THR A 434 -21.59 30.83 -14.20
C THR A 434 -20.71 30.39 -15.38
N GLY A 435 -20.63 29.09 -15.67
CA GLY A 435 -19.70 28.55 -16.66
C GLY A 435 -18.21 28.63 -16.24
N VAL A 436 -17.94 29.05 -15.01
CA VAL A 436 -16.56 29.19 -14.49
C VAL A 436 -16.46 28.46 -13.17
N LEU A 437 -15.52 27.52 -13.06
CA LEU A 437 -15.19 26.79 -11.85
C LEU A 437 -14.00 27.50 -11.17
N ASP A 438 -14.29 28.09 -10.02
CA ASP A 438 -13.32 28.67 -9.11
C ASP A 438 -13.17 27.75 -7.90
N TYR A 439 -12.13 26.93 -7.88
CA TYR A 439 -11.94 25.93 -6.85
C TYR A 439 -10.70 26.20 -6.01
N SER A 440 -10.63 25.56 -4.85
CA SER A 440 -9.49 25.63 -3.95
C SER A 440 -8.69 24.32 -3.99
N ASP A 441 -7.37 24.41 -4.00
CA ASP A 441 -6.49 23.24 -3.98
C ASP A 441 -6.45 22.57 -2.60
N TYR A 442 -6.35 21.24 -2.63
CA TYR A 442 -6.02 20.48 -1.43
C TYR A 442 -4.58 20.72 -1.02
N ARG A 443 -4.32 20.67 0.28
CA ARG A 443 -2.95 20.64 0.80
C ARG A 443 -2.27 19.36 0.32
N ALA A 444 -1.28 19.48 -0.55
CA ALA A 444 -0.62 18.38 -1.25
C ALA A 444 0.00 17.33 -0.30
N ALA A 445 0.50 17.76 0.86
CA ALA A 445 1.03 16.85 1.88
C ALA A 445 0.00 15.82 2.37
N TYR A 446 -1.28 16.19 2.37
CA TYR A 446 -2.37 15.44 3.01
C TYR A 446 -3.42 14.91 2.03
N CYS A 447 -3.12 14.88 0.76
CA CYS A 447 -3.90 14.20 -0.28
C CYS A 447 -3.01 13.28 -1.12
N LEU A 448 -3.60 12.37 -1.88
CA LEU A 448 -2.83 11.49 -2.76
C LEU A 448 -2.22 12.29 -3.92
N GLN A 449 -3.04 13.08 -4.58
CA GLN A 449 -2.65 14.00 -5.65
C GLN A 449 -3.43 15.31 -5.52
N PRO A 450 -2.81 16.47 -5.85
CA PRO A 450 -3.55 17.72 -5.99
C PRO A 450 -4.57 17.61 -7.12
N LEU A 451 -5.73 18.26 -6.97
CA LEU A 451 -6.67 18.43 -8.06
C LEU A 451 -6.02 19.28 -9.17
N PHE A 452 -6.39 18.99 -10.40
CA PHE A 452 -6.01 19.82 -11.57
C PHE A 452 -4.50 19.91 -11.85
N SER A 453 -3.74 18.89 -11.37
CA SER A 453 -2.31 18.79 -11.67
C SER A 453 -2.01 18.51 -13.15
N ASN A 454 -2.99 18.07 -13.93
CA ASN A 454 -2.91 17.90 -15.38
C ASN A 454 -4.31 17.90 -16.04
N GLU A 455 -4.35 17.94 -17.37
CA GLU A 455 -5.60 17.98 -18.14
C GLU A 455 -6.46 16.73 -17.97
N ILE A 456 -5.85 15.56 -17.78
CA ILE A 456 -6.56 14.29 -17.60
C ILE A 456 -7.35 14.34 -16.29
N ILE A 457 -6.72 14.74 -15.19
CA ILE A 457 -7.37 14.85 -13.87
C ILE A 457 -8.48 15.89 -13.92
N THR A 458 -8.22 17.04 -14.57
CA THR A 458 -9.20 18.09 -14.78
C THR A 458 -10.41 17.57 -15.55
N SER A 459 -10.19 16.87 -16.66
CA SER A 459 -11.28 16.32 -17.47
C SER A 459 -12.10 15.26 -16.72
N GLN A 460 -11.46 14.42 -15.92
CA GLN A 460 -12.14 13.43 -15.09
C GLN A 460 -13.03 14.09 -14.03
N PHE A 461 -12.53 15.13 -13.35
CA PHE A 461 -13.29 15.90 -12.38
C PHE A 461 -14.49 16.59 -13.03
N LEU A 462 -14.28 17.31 -14.14
CA LEU A 462 -15.36 18.00 -14.86
C LEU A 462 -16.41 17.01 -15.37
N ASN A 463 -15.96 15.88 -15.91
CA ASN A 463 -16.86 14.82 -16.35
C ASN A 463 -17.67 14.23 -15.19
N TYR A 464 -17.03 13.93 -14.05
CA TYR A 464 -17.72 13.43 -12.86
C TYR A 464 -18.83 14.40 -12.41
N HIS A 465 -18.54 15.69 -12.38
CA HIS A 465 -19.51 16.73 -11.96
C HIS A 465 -20.45 17.21 -13.07
N GLN A 466 -20.38 16.63 -14.28
CA GLN A 466 -21.20 17.02 -15.44
C GLN A 466 -21.07 18.52 -15.77
N LEU A 467 -19.85 18.99 -15.88
CA LEU A 467 -19.52 20.39 -16.19
C LEU A 467 -18.85 20.52 -17.58
N PRO A 468 -19.54 20.13 -18.69
CA PRO A 468 -18.95 20.23 -20.02
C PRO A 468 -18.73 21.69 -20.41
N GLY A 469 -17.56 22.02 -20.94
CA GLY A 469 -17.26 23.38 -21.42
C GLY A 469 -17.04 24.43 -20.33
N VAL A 470 -17.09 24.04 -19.04
CA VAL A 470 -16.81 24.97 -17.94
C VAL A 470 -15.32 25.32 -17.93
N LYS A 471 -15.04 26.62 -17.87
CA LYS A 471 -13.68 27.12 -17.73
C LYS A 471 -13.22 26.96 -16.29
N VAL A 472 -12.12 26.25 -16.09
CA VAL A 472 -11.50 26.11 -14.77
C VAL A 472 -10.59 27.32 -14.51
N ASN A 473 -10.86 28.09 -13.45
CA ASN A 473 -9.96 29.08 -12.95
C ASN A 473 -8.83 28.40 -12.20
N SER A 474 -7.80 28.02 -12.93
CA SER A 474 -6.60 27.41 -12.34
C SER A 474 -5.86 28.45 -11.52
N HIS A 475 -5.55 28.14 -10.26
CA HIS A 475 -4.62 28.92 -9.46
C HIS A 475 -3.17 28.83 -9.98
N TYR A 476 -2.91 27.89 -10.87
CA TYR A 476 -1.67 27.79 -11.62
C TYR A 476 -1.72 28.78 -12.80
N ARG A 477 -0.97 29.86 -12.71
CA ARG A 477 -0.86 30.84 -13.78
C ARG A 477 0.50 30.72 -14.45
N PRO A 478 0.58 30.64 -15.79
CA PRO A 478 1.84 30.81 -16.48
C PRO A 478 2.37 32.22 -16.17
N GLY A 479 3.58 32.29 -15.68
CA GLY A 479 4.30 33.53 -15.45
C GLY A 479 5.13 33.95 -16.66
N PRO A 480 5.96 34.96 -16.51
CA PRO A 480 6.88 35.38 -17.55
C PRO A 480 7.90 34.27 -17.90
N SER A 481 8.43 34.33 -19.10
CA SER A 481 9.45 33.39 -19.54
C SER A 481 10.82 33.76 -19.00
N ILE A 482 11.64 32.77 -18.75
CA ILE A 482 13.04 32.88 -18.32
C ILE A 482 13.90 32.00 -19.23
N HIS A 483 15.14 32.40 -19.47
CA HIS A 483 16.10 31.57 -20.20
C HIS A 483 16.88 30.67 -19.23
N LEU A 484 16.71 29.36 -19.39
CA LEU A 484 17.43 28.34 -18.62
C LEU A 484 18.07 27.35 -19.57
N ALA A 485 19.36 27.08 -19.41
CA ALA A 485 20.12 26.14 -20.23
C ALA A 485 19.97 26.37 -21.76
N GLY A 486 19.88 27.64 -22.17
CA GLY A 486 19.71 28.03 -23.58
C GLY A 486 18.30 27.87 -24.14
N GLN A 487 17.34 27.50 -23.33
CA GLN A 487 15.92 27.36 -23.72
C GLN A 487 15.07 28.40 -22.99
N GLN A 488 14.02 28.85 -23.67
CA GLN A 488 13.02 29.74 -23.08
C GLN A 488 12.02 28.88 -22.28
N GLU A 489 12.03 29.01 -20.98
CA GLU A 489 11.16 28.29 -20.06
C GLU A 489 10.15 29.22 -19.41
N GLN A 490 8.99 28.73 -19.07
CA GLN A 490 7.93 29.50 -18.46
C GLN A 490 7.85 29.20 -16.95
N PHE A 491 7.79 30.23 -16.11
CA PHE A 491 7.45 30.04 -14.71
C PHE A 491 6.03 29.53 -14.58
N LEU A 492 5.79 28.83 -13.49
CA LEU A 492 4.46 28.60 -12.97
C LEU A 492 4.27 29.45 -11.73
N LEU A 493 3.21 30.24 -11.68
CA LEU A 493 2.82 30.99 -10.49
C LEU A 493 1.72 30.24 -9.74
N TRP A 494 1.92 29.96 -8.46
CA TRP A 494 0.94 29.33 -7.60
C TRP A 494 1.03 29.90 -6.18
N ASN A 495 -0.11 30.32 -5.62
CA ASN A 495 -0.19 30.96 -4.30
C ASN A 495 0.82 32.10 -4.10
N GLY A 496 1.04 32.92 -5.14
CA GLY A 496 2.00 34.03 -5.07
C GLY A 496 3.47 33.62 -5.16
N GLN A 497 3.77 32.33 -5.23
CA GLN A 497 5.12 31.78 -5.32
C GLN A 497 5.46 31.41 -6.77
N ARG A 498 6.74 31.56 -7.13
CA ARG A 498 7.26 31.20 -8.45
C ARG A 498 7.82 29.77 -8.42
N TYR A 499 7.56 29.04 -9.48
CA TYR A 499 8.04 27.67 -9.67
C TYR A 499 8.72 27.55 -11.02
N LEU A 500 9.87 26.92 -11.04
CA LEU A 500 10.66 26.67 -12.23
C LEU A 500 10.65 25.19 -12.62
N PRO A 501 10.69 24.84 -13.91
CA PRO A 501 10.81 23.46 -14.34
C PRO A 501 12.09 22.83 -13.76
N LEU A 502 11.95 21.80 -12.93
CA LEU A 502 13.06 21.18 -12.21
C LEU A 502 14.16 20.67 -13.15
N SER A 503 13.77 20.03 -14.26
CA SER A 503 14.73 19.53 -15.26
C SER A 503 15.53 20.65 -15.92
N ALA A 504 14.89 21.79 -16.21
CA ALA A 504 15.57 22.93 -16.83
C ALA A 504 16.54 23.62 -15.85
N VAL A 505 16.13 23.79 -14.58
CA VAL A 505 17.00 24.30 -13.52
C VAL A 505 18.20 23.39 -13.30
N THR A 506 17.97 22.08 -13.22
CA THR A 506 19.05 21.11 -13.02
C THR A 506 20.05 21.16 -14.16
N ALA A 507 19.58 21.21 -15.40
CA ALA A 507 20.43 21.35 -16.58
C ALA A 507 21.19 22.67 -16.60
N HIS A 508 20.53 23.79 -16.25
CA HIS A 508 21.14 25.12 -16.21
C HIS A 508 22.29 25.23 -15.19
N CYS A 509 22.11 24.61 -14.03
CA CYS A 509 23.12 24.64 -12.96
C CYS A 509 24.14 23.49 -13.03
N GLY A 510 24.17 22.70 -14.11
CA GLY A 510 25.09 21.57 -14.26
C GLY A 510 24.85 20.43 -13.26
N GLY A 511 23.63 20.35 -12.71
CA GLY A 511 23.23 19.32 -11.76
C GLY A 511 22.77 18.03 -12.42
N GLN A 512 22.33 17.07 -11.61
CA GLN A 512 21.78 15.80 -12.04
C GLN A 512 20.40 15.57 -11.41
N LEU A 513 19.45 15.14 -12.22
CA LEU A 513 18.13 14.70 -11.81
C LEU A 513 17.97 13.23 -12.19
N THR A 514 17.81 12.37 -11.20
CA THR A 514 17.60 10.94 -11.41
C THR A 514 16.23 10.56 -10.91
N LEU A 515 15.34 10.18 -11.82
CA LEU A 515 14.07 9.58 -11.49
C LEU A 515 14.34 8.13 -11.04
N VAL A 516 13.98 7.82 -9.80
CA VAL A 516 14.20 6.50 -9.20
C VAL A 516 12.92 5.66 -9.23
N ALA A 517 11.79 6.30 -8.96
CA ALA A 517 10.45 5.73 -9.06
C ALA A 517 9.43 6.87 -9.15
N ASP A 518 8.15 6.54 -9.38
CA ASP A 518 7.08 7.54 -9.37
C ASP A 518 7.13 8.39 -8.09
N ASN A 519 7.24 9.71 -8.25
CA ASN A 519 7.37 10.67 -7.15
C ASN A 519 8.60 10.46 -6.22
N TYR A 520 9.64 9.79 -6.73
CA TYR A 520 10.90 9.60 -6.03
C TYR A 520 12.06 10.01 -6.95
N PHE A 521 12.66 11.16 -6.65
CA PHE A 521 13.76 11.74 -7.43
C PHE A 521 14.98 11.92 -6.54
N VAL A 522 16.14 11.69 -7.10
CA VAL A 522 17.41 12.13 -6.54
C VAL A 522 17.85 13.37 -7.31
N ILE A 523 17.98 14.46 -6.60
CA ILE A 523 18.39 15.76 -7.14
C ILE A 523 19.78 16.06 -6.60
N ARG A 524 20.75 16.16 -7.49
CA ARG A 524 22.09 16.64 -7.17
C ARG A 524 22.26 18.02 -7.79
N LEU A 525 22.34 19.05 -6.97
CA LEU A 525 22.36 20.42 -7.43
C LEU A 525 23.20 21.27 -6.48
N ASN A 526 24.09 22.09 -7.01
CA ASN A 526 25.00 22.96 -6.27
C ASN A 526 25.74 22.26 -5.12
N GLY A 527 26.23 21.02 -5.36
CA GLY A 527 26.94 20.23 -4.35
C GLY A 527 26.03 19.61 -3.27
N VAL A 528 24.72 19.81 -3.33
CA VAL A 528 23.74 19.25 -2.40
C VAL A 528 23.07 18.04 -3.05
N ASP A 529 23.14 16.89 -2.38
CA ASP A 529 22.39 15.70 -2.73
C ASP A 529 21.08 15.70 -1.94
N CYS A 530 19.97 15.86 -2.65
CA CYS A 530 18.64 15.90 -2.07
C CYS A 530 17.78 14.78 -2.65
N VAL A 531 17.04 14.10 -1.82
CA VAL A 531 16.04 13.12 -2.21
C VAL A 531 14.67 13.76 -2.05
N TYR A 532 13.93 13.82 -3.15
CA TYR A 532 12.51 14.09 -3.08
C TYR A 532 11.74 12.77 -3.10
N GLN A 533 10.94 12.58 -2.09
CA GLN A 533 9.96 11.53 -2.03
C GLN A 533 8.64 12.15 -1.59
N GLY A 534 7.76 12.32 -2.55
CA GLY A 534 6.51 13.06 -2.38
C GLY A 534 5.85 12.94 -1.01
N PRO A 535 5.59 14.01 -0.31
CA PRO A 535 5.81 15.41 -0.67
C PRO A 535 6.98 16.09 0.05
N HIS A 536 8.05 15.39 0.37
CA HIS A 536 9.15 15.95 1.17
C HIS A 536 10.50 15.84 0.47
N PHE A 537 11.33 16.89 0.69
CA PHE A 537 12.75 16.84 0.42
C PHE A 537 13.51 16.26 1.61
N TRP A 538 14.54 15.48 1.34
CA TRP A 538 15.40 14.87 2.33
C TRP A 538 16.85 15.16 1.99
N ILE A 539 17.53 15.89 2.87
CA ILE A 539 18.97 16.04 2.84
C ILE A 539 19.53 15.16 3.96
N ARG A 540 20.36 14.17 3.64
CA ARG A 540 20.97 13.27 4.63
C ARG A 540 19.96 12.77 5.69
N ARG A 541 18.67 12.53 5.29
CA ARG A 541 17.55 12.08 6.13
C ARG A 541 16.87 13.13 7.01
N HIS A 542 17.29 14.38 6.97
CA HIS A 542 16.52 15.44 7.58
C HIS A 542 15.51 16.00 6.56
N ALA A 543 14.27 16.18 6.96
CA ALA A 543 13.29 16.83 6.12
C ALA A 543 13.74 18.26 5.85
N ALA A 544 13.87 18.63 4.57
CA ALA A 544 14.17 19.97 4.12
C ALA A 544 13.05 20.39 3.18
N GLY A 545 12.60 21.65 3.31
CA GLY A 545 11.48 22.14 2.50
C GLY A 545 10.11 21.61 2.91
N THR A 546 9.10 21.98 2.16
CA THR A 546 7.70 21.63 2.38
C THR A 546 7.12 20.86 1.19
N ALA A 547 5.96 20.23 1.39
CA ALA A 547 5.21 19.58 0.33
C ALA A 547 4.83 20.49 -0.83
N GLU A 548 4.77 21.79 -0.56
CA GLU A 548 4.41 22.82 -1.53
C GLU A 548 5.59 23.28 -2.37
N ASP A 549 6.80 22.78 -2.12
CA ASP A 549 8.00 23.19 -2.84
C ASP A 549 8.19 22.46 -4.18
N LEU A 550 7.45 21.37 -4.41
CA LEU A 550 7.38 20.71 -5.72
C LEU A 550 5.95 20.59 -6.20
N LEU A 551 5.73 20.97 -7.45
CA LEU A 551 4.44 20.83 -8.14
C LEU A 551 4.62 19.96 -9.37
N SER A 552 3.63 19.12 -9.65
CA SER A 552 3.49 18.46 -10.94
C SER A 552 2.38 19.14 -11.73
N TYR A 553 2.70 19.65 -12.91
CA TYR A 553 1.73 20.29 -13.80
C TYR A 553 2.03 19.90 -15.25
N ASN A 554 1.03 19.42 -15.97
CA ASN A 554 1.14 18.94 -17.37
C ASN A 554 2.34 17.99 -17.57
N ASN A 555 2.44 16.96 -16.71
CA ASN A 555 3.51 15.96 -16.72
C ASN A 555 4.93 16.52 -16.55
N ARG A 556 5.06 17.75 -16.09
CA ARG A 556 6.34 18.37 -15.74
C ARG A 556 6.41 18.62 -14.23
N THR A 557 7.56 18.40 -13.65
CA THR A 557 7.82 18.72 -12.25
C THR A 557 8.44 20.12 -12.16
N TYR A 558 7.90 20.93 -11.27
CA TYR A 558 8.34 22.30 -10.98
C TYR A 558 8.80 22.40 -9.54
N ILE A 559 9.84 23.17 -9.29
CA ILE A 559 10.40 23.45 -7.97
C ILE A 559 10.20 24.92 -7.61
N SER A 560 9.82 25.20 -6.37
CA SER A 560 9.66 26.59 -5.89
C SER A 560 11.00 27.31 -5.86
N THR A 561 11.00 28.63 -6.17
CA THR A 561 12.21 29.45 -6.03
C THR A 561 12.67 29.51 -4.59
N ARG A 562 11.74 29.41 -3.62
CA ARG A 562 12.07 29.30 -2.19
C ARG A 562 12.90 28.04 -1.90
N ALA A 563 12.48 26.87 -2.39
CA ALA A 563 13.23 25.63 -2.17
C ALA A 563 14.60 25.66 -2.85
N LEU A 564 14.71 26.31 -4.01
CA LEU A 564 16.00 26.50 -4.68
C LEU A 564 16.95 27.34 -3.83
N GLU A 565 16.46 28.37 -3.18
CA GLU A 565 17.25 29.23 -2.29
C GLU A 565 17.57 28.54 -0.96
N GLU A 566 16.57 28.03 -0.25
CA GLU A 566 16.72 27.44 1.09
C GLU A 566 17.50 26.11 1.09
N ILE A 567 17.29 25.26 0.08
CA ILE A 567 17.86 23.91 0.03
C ILE A 567 19.18 23.90 -0.75
N PHE A 568 19.24 24.61 -1.87
CA PHE A 568 20.35 24.53 -2.81
C PHE A 568 21.20 25.81 -2.87
N GLY A 569 20.79 26.88 -2.16
CA GLY A 569 21.49 28.16 -2.18
C GLY A 569 21.48 28.85 -3.55
N LEU A 570 20.45 28.62 -4.37
CA LEU A 570 20.32 29.13 -5.72
C LEU A 570 19.22 30.19 -5.79
N THR A 571 19.56 31.38 -6.31
CA THR A 571 18.62 32.50 -6.50
C THR A 571 18.27 32.62 -7.99
N PHE A 572 16.98 32.75 -8.32
CA PHE A 572 16.45 32.88 -9.67
C PHE A 572 15.53 34.08 -9.82
#